data_98cc89015e764f424f9de60f05e53bde
#
_entry.id   98cc89015e764f424f9de60f05e53bde
#
_cell.length_a   1.000
_cell.length_b   1.000
_cell.length_c   1.000
_cell.angle_alpha   90.00
_cell.angle_beta   90.00
_cell.angle_gamma   90.00
#
_symmetry.space_group_name_H-M   'P 1'
#
loop_
_entity.id
_entity.type
_entity.pdbx_description
1 polymer ?
#
loop_
_entity_poly.entity_id
_entity_poly.type
_entity_poly.pdbx_seq_one_letter_code
_entity_poly.pdbx_strand_id
1 'polypeptide(L)'
;MKKVAFYTLGCKVNQYETEAMLELFEKEGYEKAETEDYADVYVINTCTVTHMSDRKSRQYIRRMKKKNPDAIIAVVGCYSQVSPEEILSIDEVNLVMGTNDRKKIVEEVKKIDASRKVSTVDDIMKVKAFEEIEINKTNGKTRAFMKIQDGCDRYCSYCIIPYARGRVRSRDLESIVKEVENLASNGYKEVVLTGIHVASYGKDIKDSDIKLLDVIKQINDIEGIERIRLSSVEPILFTDEFVEAVSTMDKVCPHYHLSLQSGCDETLKRMKRRYTTEEYKAIVDRLRAAIPSVSITTDVIVGFPGETNEEFDKTYEFLKDIELTHMHVFKYSPRKGTPAATMENQVDPSTKHDRSEKLLQLNEENFNKFGQKMLDKEFNVLFEQKVGDNKYEGLTENYVKVIVESDNDISEQILKVKIKDVKNEFLEGILV
;
A
#
# COMPACT_ATOMS: atom_id res chain seq x y z
N MET A 1 -8.20 -27.80 17.83
CA MET A 1 -7.87 -26.36 17.96
C MET A 1 -8.76 -25.63 16.95
N LYS A 2 -9.32 -24.47 17.29
CA LYS A 2 -10.11 -23.69 16.32
C LYS A 2 -9.18 -23.07 15.30
N LYS A 3 -9.63 -22.98 14.04
CA LYS A 3 -8.86 -22.43 12.92
C LYS A 3 -9.40 -21.06 12.50
N VAL A 4 -8.49 -20.15 12.15
CA VAL A 4 -8.82 -18.86 11.57
C VAL A 4 -8.13 -18.71 10.22
N ALA A 5 -8.88 -18.26 9.22
CA ALA A 5 -8.36 -17.93 7.90
C ALA A 5 -8.61 -16.44 7.59
N PHE A 6 -7.63 -15.80 6.96
CA PHE A 6 -7.71 -14.39 6.59
C PHE A 6 -7.73 -14.22 5.08
N TYR A 7 -8.57 -13.31 4.62
CA TYR A 7 -8.56 -12.83 3.24
C TYR A 7 -8.41 -11.31 3.22
N THR A 8 -7.30 -10.83 2.66
CA THR A 8 -6.97 -9.41 2.66
C THR A 8 -7.09 -8.82 1.27
N LEU A 9 -7.91 -7.78 1.16
CA LEU A 9 -8.01 -6.93 0.00
C LEU A 9 -7.46 -5.54 0.35
N GLY A 10 -6.78 -4.90 -0.60
CA GLY A 10 -6.41 -3.49 -0.48
C GLY A 10 -4.91 -3.23 -0.42
N CYS A 11 -4.51 -2.35 0.47
CA CYS A 11 -3.18 -1.75 0.53
C CYS A 11 -2.27 -2.41 1.58
N LYS A 12 -1.01 -1.96 1.64
CA LYS A 12 -0.01 -2.38 2.64
C LYS A 12 -0.50 -2.18 4.08
N VAL A 13 -1.31 -1.13 4.33
CA VAL A 13 -1.94 -0.91 5.64
C VAL A 13 -2.88 -2.06 6.01
N ASN A 14 -3.73 -2.52 5.07
CA ASN A 14 -4.60 -3.67 5.32
C ASN A 14 -3.80 -4.96 5.56
N GLN A 15 -2.66 -5.13 4.87
CA GLN A 15 -1.78 -6.29 5.09
C GLN A 15 -1.20 -6.28 6.50
N TYR A 16 -0.64 -5.15 6.94
CA TYR A 16 -0.17 -4.97 8.32
C TYR A 16 -1.27 -5.29 9.33
N GLU A 17 -2.46 -4.72 9.15
CA GLU A 17 -3.60 -4.93 10.04
C GLU A 17 -4.06 -6.38 10.09
N THR A 18 -3.98 -7.10 8.97
CA THR A 18 -4.27 -8.55 8.93
C THR A 18 -3.26 -9.35 9.73
N GLU A 19 -1.97 -9.06 9.59
CA GLU A 19 -0.91 -9.74 10.34
C GLU A 19 -1.06 -9.48 11.84
N ALA A 20 -1.35 -8.24 12.23
CA ALA A 20 -1.62 -7.87 13.61
C ALA A 20 -2.83 -8.62 14.20
N MET A 21 -3.94 -8.68 13.48
CA MET A 21 -5.11 -9.44 13.92
C MET A 21 -4.83 -10.94 13.99
N LEU A 22 -4.06 -11.50 13.06
CA LEU A 22 -3.69 -12.92 13.09
C LEU A 22 -2.92 -13.26 14.36
N GLU A 23 -1.94 -12.44 14.77
CA GLU A 23 -1.22 -12.67 16.02
C GLU A 23 -2.15 -12.63 17.24
N LEU A 24 -3.19 -11.79 17.25
CA LEU A 24 -4.18 -11.79 18.32
C LEU A 24 -4.94 -13.12 18.40
N PHE A 25 -5.32 -13.70 17.26
CA PHE A 25 -5.94 -15.01 17.21
C PHE A 25 -5.00 -16.12 17.67
N GLU A 26 -3.73 -16.11 17.23
CA GLU A 26 -2.73 -17.10 17.64
C GLU A 26 -2.45 -17.05 19.14
N LYS A 27 -2.34 -15.86 19.74
CA LYS A 27 -2.21 -15.67 21.20
C LYS A 27 -3.41 -16.27 21.99
N GLU A 28 -4.58 -16.29 21.37
CA GLU A 28 -5.80 -16.86 21.95
C GLU A 28 -6.05 -18.34 21.57
N GLY A 29 -5.00 -19.00 21.01
CA GLY A 29 -4.98 -20.43 20.75
C GLY A 29 -5.69 -20.87 19.46
N TYR A 30 -5.91 -19.96 18.50
CA TYR A 30 -6.34 -20.33 17.16
C TYR A 30 -5.14 -20.75 16.31
N GLU A 31 -5.35 -21.72 15.44
CA GLU A 31 -4.39 -22.11 14.40
C GLU A 31 -4.69 -21.36 13.12
N LYS A 32 -3.64 -20.79 12.48
CA LYS A 32 -3.76 -20.19 11.15
C LYS A 32 -4.10 -21.29 10.13
N ALA A 33 -5.14 -21.04 9.34
CA ALA A 33 -5.45 -21.80 8.13
C ALA A 33 -5.12 -20.98 6.89
N GLU A 34 -4.82 -21.67 5.77
CA GLU A 34 -4.70 -20.98 4.49
C GLU A 34 -6.05 -20.40 4.07
N THR A 35 -5.98 -19.33 3.27
CA THR A 35 -7.17 -18.54 2.89
C THR A 35 -8.30 -19.36 2.30
N GLU A 36 -7.95 -20.45 1.58
CA GLU A 36 -8.91 -21.33 0.90
C GLU A 36 -9.20 -22.62 1.69
N ASP A 37 -8.64 -22.78 2.88
CA ASP A 37 -8.86 -23.97 3.69
C ASP A 37 -10.11 -23.88 4.56
N TYR A 38 -10.47 -24.99 5.17
CA TYR A 38 -11.54 -25.03 6.16
C TYR A 38 -11.12 -24.33 7.44
N ALA A 39 -11.91 -23.35 7.89
CA ALA A 39 -11.68 -22.64 9.13
C ALA A 39 -12.99 -22.43 9.91
N ASP A 40 -12.88 -22.27 11.23
CA ASP A 40 -14.00 -21.95 12.10
C ASP A 40 -14.35 -20.45 12.05
N VAL A 41 -13.37 -19.62 11.72
CA VAL A 41 -13.50 -18.16 11.57
C VAL A 41 -12.84 -17.73 10.27
N TYR A 42 -13.55 -16.96 9.46
CA TYR A 42 -12.99 -16.26 8.31
C TYR A 42 -13.02 -14.76 8.57
N VAL A 43 -11.86 -14.13 8.58
CA VAL A 43 -11.72 -12.68 8.69
C VAL A 43 -11.42 -12.10 7.32
N ILE A 44 -12.34 -11.26 6.82
CA ILE A 44 -12.22 -10.62 5.51
C ILE A 44 -11.88 -9.14 5.73
N ASN A 45 -10.61 -8.80 5.53
CA ASN A 45 -10.14 -7.41 5.62
C ASN A 45 -10.35 -6.71 4.28
N THR A 46 -11.27 -5.77 4.25
CA THR A 46 -11.86 -5.21 3.03
C THR A 46 -11.23 -3.88 2.61
N CYS A 47 -11.24 -3.65 1.30
CA CYS A 47 -10.91 -2.39 0.67
C CYS A 47 -12.14 -1.80 -0.02
N THR A 48 -12.23 -0.46 -0.09
CA THR A 48 -13.33 0.24 -0.75
C THR A 48 -12.87 1.34 -1.73
N VAL A 49 -11.61 1.27 -2.19
CA VAL A 49 -11.08 2.26 -3.13
C VAL A 49 -11.75 2.14 -4.52
N THR A 50 -12.14 0.93 -4.92
CA THR A 50 -12.81 0.67 -6.19
C THR A 50 -14.06 -0.20 -6.02
N HIS A 51 -15.03 -0.09 -6.92
CA HIS A 51 -16.20 -1.00 -6.97
C HIS A 51 -15.80 -2.48 -7.14
N MET A 52 -14.70 -2.74 -7.83
CA MET A 52 -14.20 -4.09 -8.00
C MET A 52 -13.78 -4.71 -6.66
N SER A 53 -13.18 -3.93 -5.77
CA SER A 53 -12.80 -4.39 -4.42
C SER A 53 -14.03 -4.76 -3.59
N ASP A 54 -15.09 -3.95 -3.62
CA ASP A 54 -16.35 -4.25 -2.92
C ASP A 54 -16.97 -5.54 -3.47
N ARG A 55 -17.01 -5.71 -4.80
CA ARG A 55 -17.53 -6.91 -5.45
C ARG A 55 -16.75 -8.16 -5.06
N LYS A 56 -15.41 -8.09 -5.08
CA LYS A 56 -14.55 -9.22 -4.66
C LYS A 56 -14.78 -9.58 -3.20
N SER A 57 -14.92 -8.58 -2.30
CA SER A 57 -15.26 -8.82 -0.88
C SER A 57 -16.54 -9.62 -0.74
N ARG A 58 -17.63 -9.19 -1.39
CA ARG A 58 -18.92 -9.90 -1.33
C ARG A 58 -18.88 -11.32 -1.92
N GLN A 59 -18.14 -11.51 -3.00
CA GLN A 59 -17.95 -12.85 -3.59
C GLN A 59 -17.23 -13.78 -2.63
N TYR A 60 -16.18 -13.28 -1.96
CA TYR A 60 -15.40 -14.07 -1.03
C TYR A 60 -16.20 -14.43 0.23
N ILE A 61 -16.96 -13.48 0.81
CA ILE A 61 -17.87 -13.73 1.94
C ILE A 61 -18.77 -14.94 1.66
N ARG A 62 -19.50 -14.91 0.54
CA ARG A 62 -20.43 -16.01 0.16
C ARG A 62 -19.71 -17.33 -0.09
N ARG A 63 -18.54 -17.27 -0.70
CA ARG A 63 -17.73 -18.47 -0.99
C ARG A 63 -17.29 -19.15 0.30
N MET A 64 -16.82 -18.39 1.30
CA MET A 64 -16.34 -18.97 2.56
C MET A 64 -17.48 -19.54 3.40
N LYS A 65 -18.63 -18.88 3.47
CA LYS A 65 -19.80 -19.42 4.16
C LYS A 65 -20.33 -20.70 3.51
N LYS A 66 -20.27 -20.80 2.18
CA LYS A 66 -20.61 -22.03 1.47
C LYS A 66 -19.64 -23.17 1.79
N LYS A 67 -18.37 -22.87 2.03
CA LYS A 67 -17.33 -23.85 2.39
C LYS A 67 -17.51 -24.40 3.81
N ASN A 68 -17.83 -23.54 4.76
CA ASN A 68 -18.19 -23.91 6.12
C ASN A 68 -19.44 -23.14 6.57
N PRO A 69 -20.63 -23.72 6.50
CA PRO A 69 -21.88 -23.06 6.93
C PRO A 69 -21.90 -22.65 8.40
N ASP A 70 -21.13 -23.32 9.25
CA ASP A 70 -21.06 -23.05 10.70
C ASP A 70 -19.99 -22.03 11.06
N ALA A 71 -19.14 -21.62 10.10
CA ALA A 71 -18.09 -20.64 10.36
C ALA A 71 -18.64 -19.26 10.71
N ILE A 72 -17.92 -18.57 11.58
CA ILE A 72 -18.11 -17.14 11.81
C ILE A 72 -17.43 -16.34 10.70
N ILE A 73 -18.19 -15.50 10.01
CA ILE A 73 -17.67 -14.58 8.99
C ILE A 73 -17.57 -13.19 9.62
N ALA A 74 -16.33 -12.76 9.85
CA ALA A 74 -16.01 -11.41 10.34
C ALA A 74 -15.51 -10.54 9.19
N VAL A 75 -16.17 -9.43 8.92
CA VAL A 75 -15.81 -8.49 7.86
C VAL A 75 -15.32 -7.20 8.49
N VAL A 76 -14.08 -6.84 8.18
CA VAL A 76 -13.39 -5.68 8.75
C VAL A 76 -12.86 -4.75 7.66
N GLY A 77 -12.38 -3.56 8.03
CA GLY A 77 -11.65 -2.68 7.12
C GLY A 77 -12.50 -1.57 6.48
N CYS A 78 -11.99 -1.02 5.37
CA CYS A 78 -12.52 0.22 4.80
C CYS A 78 -13.95 0.11 4.27
N TYR A 79 -14.33 -1.00 3.63
CA TYR A 79 -15.69 -1.19 3.14
C TYR A 79 -16.68 -1.32 4.30
N SER A 80 -16.31 -2.09 5.33
CA SER A 80 -17.14 -2.21 6.54
C SER A 80 -17.34 -0.86 7.23
N GLN A 81 -16.33 0.00 7.23
CA GLN A 81 -16.42 1.34 7.84
C GLN A 81 -17.38 2.27 7.10
N VAL A 82 -17.38 2.27 5.77
CA VAL A 82 -18.20 3.23 4.99
C VAL A 82 -19.58 2.72 4.66
N SER A 83 -19.82 1.41 4.70
CA SER A 83 -21.12 0.79 4.35
C SER A 83 -21.45 -0.37 5.30
N PRO A 84 -21.48 -0.15 6.62
CA PRO A 84 -21.68 -1.23 7.59
C PRO A 84 -23.06 -1.91 7.44
N GLU A 85 -24.12 -1.17 7.14
CA GLU A 85 -25.45 -1.74 6.96
C GLU A 85 -25.52 -2.62 5.70
N GLU A 86 -24.86 -2.22 4.59
CA GLU A 86 -24.78 -3.03 3.37
C GLU A 86 -24.10 -4.36 3.65
N ILE A 87 -22.97 -4.35 4.39
CA ILE A 87 -22.25 -5.57 4.74
C ILE A 87 -23.08 -6.43 5.71
N LEU A 88 -23.70 -5.83 6.73
CA LEU A 88 -24.50 -6.56 7.71
C LEU A 88 -25.76 -7.18 7.09
N SER A 89 -26.28 -6.60 6.00
CA SER A 89 -27.41 -7.16 5.26
C SER A 89 -27.09 -8.45 4.48
N ILE A 90 -25.81 -8.78 4.30
CA ILE A 90 -25.37 -10.02 3.69
C ILE A 90 -25.64 -11.16 4.67
N ASP A 91 -26.41 -12.17 4.26
CA ASP A 91 -26.89 -13.22 5.18
C ASP A 91 -25.76 -14.02 5.81
N GLU A 92 -24.67 -14.18 5.10
CA GLU A 92 -23.51 -14.94 5.52
C GLU A 92 -22.63 -14.23 6.58
N VAL A 93 -22.81 -12.92 6.79
CA VAL A 93 -21.97 -12.12 7.71
C VAL A 93 -22.48 -12.21 9.14
N ASN A 94 -21.57 -12.45 10.07
CA ASN A 94 -21.84 -12.52 11.51
C ASN A 94 -21.32 -11.28 12.25
N LEU A 95 -20.11 -10.78 11.90
CA LEU A 95 -19.48 -9.64 12.55
C LEU A 95 -19.05 -8.59 11.51
N VAL A 96 -19.39 -7.34 11.76
CA VAL A 96 -18.91 -6.19 11.00
C VAL A 96 -18.13 -5.27 11.92
N MET A 97 -16.84 -5.07 11.63
CA MET A 97 -15.98 -4.11 12.35
C MET A 97 -15.42 -3.09 11.36
N GLY A 98 -15.24 -1.86 11.84
CA GLY A 98 -14.66 -0.79 11.04
C GLY A 98 -13.14 -0.85 10.91
N THR A 99 -12.56 0.33 10.84
CA THR A 99 -11.10 0.54 10.73
C THR A 99 -10.46 0.93 12.08
N ASN A 100 -11.20 0.79 13.17
CA ASN A 100 -10.77 1.04 14.54
C ASN A 100 -11.19 -0.13 15.46
N ASP A 101 -10.57 -0.23 16.64
CA ASP A 101 -10.84 -1.25 17.66
C ASP A 101 -10.66 -2.71 17.24
N ARG A 102 -9.83 -2.97 16.20
CA ARG A 102 -9.52 -4.32 15.72
C ARG A 102 -8.79 -5.17 16.76
N LYS A 103 -8.14 -4.55 17.73
CA LYS A 103 -7.59 -5.26 18.91
C LYS A 103 -8.62 -6.08 19.68
N LYS A 104 -9.91 -5.77 19.55
CA LYS A 104 -11.03 -6.50 20.18
C LYS A 104 -11.59 -7.64 19.32
N ILE A 105 -11.06 -7.88 18.11
CA ILE A 105 -11.67 -8.80 17.15
C ILE A 105 -11.88 -10.21 17.71
N VAL A 106 -10.92 -10.74 18.45
CA VAL A 106 -11.02 -12.10 19.01
C VAL A 106 -12.09 -12.14 20.11
N GLU A 107 -12.16 -11.11 20.94
CA GLU A 107 -13.20 -10.97 21.98
C GLU A 107 -14.60 -10.92 21.35
N GLU A 108 -14.78 -10.11 20.29
CA GLU A 108 -16.06 -10.00 19.60
C GLU A 108 -16.44 -11.30 18.88
N VAL A 109 -15.50 -11.99 18.25
CA VAL A 109 -15.73 -13.30 17.63
C VAL A 109 -16.15 -14.35 18.67
N LYS A 110 -15.56 -14.34 19.87
CA LYS A 110 -15.92 -15.28 20.94
C LYS A 110 -17.33 -15.08 21.50
N LYS A 111 -17.90 -13.87 21.39
CA LYS A 111 -19.26 -13.52 21.87
C LYS A 111 -20.37 -13.91 20.89
N ILE A 112 -20.00 -14.31 19.68
CA ILE A 112 -20.93 -14.53 18.56
C ILE A 112 -21.00 -16.03 18.25
N ASP A 113 -22.20 -16.51 18.01
CA ASP A 113 -22.46 -17.78 17.33
C ASP A 113 -22.83 -17.58 15.86
N ALA A 114 -22.89 -18.66 15.10
CA ALA A 114 -23.17 -18.61 13.65
C ALA A 114 -24.55 -18.03 13.27
N SER A 115 -25.47 -17.88 14.23
CA SER A 115 -26.82 -17.33 14.02
C SER A 115 -26.92 -15.83 14.28
N ARG A 116 -25.95 -15.26 15.00
CA ARG A 116 -25.98 -13.84 15.45
C ARG A 116 -25.28 -12.93 14.47
N LYS A 117 -25.85 -11.74 14.24
CA LYS A 117 -25.28 -10.64 13.46
C LYS A 117 -25.00 -9.45 14.37
N VAL A 118 -23.77 -8.92 14.32
CA VAL A 118 -23.33 -7.79 15.16
C VAL A 118 -22.52 -6.82 14.32
N SER A 119 -22.75 -5.53 14.52
CA SER A 119 -21.86 -4.46 14.03
C SER A 119 -21.29 -3.68 15.20
N THR A 120 -19.97 -3.50 15.20
CA THR A 120 -19.24 -2.70 16.20
C THR A 120 -18.55 -1.49 15.54
N VAL A 121 -19.09 -1.03 14.42
CA VAL A 121 -18.52 0.09 13.65
C VAL A 121 -18.80 1.41 14.36
N ASP A 122 -17.72 2.09 14.77
CA ASP A 122 -17.76 3.40 15.38
C ASP A 122 -17.69 4.55 14.36
N ASP A 123 -18.06 5.75 14.82
CA ASP A 123 -17.83 6.99 14.05
C ASP A 123 -16.34 7.29 14.00
N ILE A 124 -15.69 6.92 12.90
CA ILE A 124 -14.23 7.07 12.70
C ILE A 124 -13.77 8.53 12.82
N MET A 125 -14.66 9.51 12.59
CA MET A 125 -14.32 10.93 12.71
C MET A 125 -14.10 11.38 14.15
N LYS A 126 -14.57 10.61 15.12
CA LYS A 126 -14.38 10.87 16.57
C LYS A 126 -13.12 10.20 17.12
N VAL A 127 -12.52 9.27 16.38
CA VAL A 127 -11.32 8.57 16.81
C VAL A 127 -10.12 9.50 16.71
N LYS A 128 -9.40 9.69 17.83
CA LYS A 128 -8.26 10.62 17.94
C LYS A 128 -6.92 9.90 18.11
N ALA A 129 -6.93 8.73 18.72
CA ALA A 129 -5.71 7.98 18.99
C ALA A 129 -5.38 7.02 17.85
N PHE A 130 -4.10 6.82 17.61
CA PHE A 130 -3.63 5.73 16.76
C PHE A 130 -3.95 4.40 17.43
N GLU A 131 -4.44 3.42 16.68
CA GLU A 131 -4.68 2.08 17.20
C GLU A 131 -3.38 1.27 17.11
N GLU A 132 -2.77 1.04 18.26
CA GLU A 132 -1.59 0.19 18.36
C GLU A 132 -1.99 -1.28 18.51
N ILE A 133 -1.51 -2.09 17.58
CA ILE A 133 -1.53 -3.55 17.63
C ILE A 133 -0.12 -3.99 17.29
N GLU A 134 0.62 -4.50 18.27
CA GLU A 134 2.01 -4.91 18.10
C GLU A 134 2.09 -6.15 17.20
N ILE A 135 3.03 -6.14 16.26
CA ILE A 135 3.41 -7.30 15.46
C ILE A 135 4.80 -7.74 15.89
N ASN A 136 4.90 -8.99 16.31
CA ASN A 136 6.18 -9.59 16.69
C ASN A 136 6.75 -10.47 15.57
N LYS A 137 5.89 -11.01 14.70
CA LYS A 137 6.30 -11.86 13.58
C LYS A 137 5.42 -11.56 12.36
N THR A 138 6.01 -11.31 11.21
CA THR A 138 5.30 -11.31 9.94
C THR A 138 5.54 -12.67 9.27
N ASN A 139 4.47 -13.44 9.06
CA ASN A 139 4.58 -14.80 8.55
C ASN A 139 5.00 -14.81 7.07
N GLY A 140 6.18 -15.40 6.79
CA GLY A 140 6.61 -15.74 5.43
C GLY A 140 6.93 -14.55 4.52
N LYS A 141 7.40 -13.42 5.07
CA LYS A 141 7.82 -12.26 4.29
C LYS A 141 9.23 -11.83 4.65
N THR A 142 10.02 -11.50 3.66
CA THR A 142 11.36 -10.93 3.76
C THR A 142 11.37 -9.47 4.16
N ARG A 143 10.23 -8.78 3.94
CA ARG A 143 10.03 -7.36 4.26
C ARG A 143 8.90 -7.20 5.25
N ALA A 144 9.14 -6.43 6.30
CA ALA A 144 8.11 -6.07 7.26
C ALA A 144 7.39 -4.78 6.82
N PHE A 145 6.07 -4.84 6.69
CA PHE A 145 5.27 -3.62 6.60
C PHE A 145 5.03 -3.09 8.00
N MET A 146 5.29 -1.80 8.20
CA MET A 146 5.08 -1.15 9.48
C MET A 146 4.14 0.04 9.31
N LYS A 147 2.99 -0.01 9.95
CA LYS A 147 2.04 1.09 9.96
C LYS A 147 2.44 2.12 10.99
N ILE A 148 2.87 3.31 10.53
CA ILE A 148 3.30 4.43 11.37
C ILE A 148 2.27 5.55 11.43
N GLN A 149 1.26 5.54 10.54
CA GLN A 149 0.28 6.61 10.41
C GLN A 149 -1.05 6.05 9.90
N ASP A 150 -2.19 6.64 10.33
CA ASP A 150 -3.52 6.33 9.83
C ASP A 150 -4.33 7.61 9.60
N GLY A 151 -5.39 7.52 8.77
CA GLY A 151 -6.26 8.63 8.45
C GLY A 151 -5.64 9.66 7.50
N CYS A 152 -6.47 10.57 6.95
CA CYS A 152 -6.05 11.58 5.99
C CYS A 152 -6.97 12.78 5.99
N ASP A 153 -6.41 14.00 6.11
CA ASP A 153 -7.15 15.27 6.07
C ASP A 153 -7.05 15.99 4.72
N ARG A 154 -6.71 15.29 3.62
CA ARG A 154 -6.56 15.90 2.29
C ARG A 154 -7.90 16.14 1.58
N TYR A 155 -8.87 15.26 1.77
CA TYR A 155 -10.20 15.34 1.16
C TYR A 155 -10.16 15.58 -0.35
N CYS A 156 -9.28 14.84 -1.07
CA CYS A 156 -9.27 14.84 -2.53
C CYS A 156 -10.67 14.48 -3.05
N SER A 157 -11.13 15.13 -4.12
CA SER A 157 -12.53 15.06 -4.53
C SER A 157 -13.04 13.66 -4.91
N TYR A 158 -12.14 12.75 -5.26
CA TYR A 158 -12.45 11.35 -5.61
C TYR A 158 -12.30 10.36 -4.46
N CYS A 159 -11.69 10.80 -3.34
CA CYS A 159 -11.15 9.88 -2.35
C CYS A 159 -12.14 9.61 -1.20
N ILE A 160 -12.46 8.34 -1.00
CA ILE A 160 -13.31 7.87 0.10
C ILE A 160 -12.53 7.67 1.42
N ILE A 161 -11.22 7.68 1.38
CA ILE A 161 -10.36 7.30 2.50
C ILE A 161 -10.56 8.17 3.74
N PRO A 162 -10.72 9.50 3.68
CA PRO A 162 -11.01 10.28 4.88
C PRO A 162 -12.25 9.80 5.65
N TYR A 163 -13.24 9.30 4.93
CA TYR A 163 -14.49 8.78 5.52
C TYR A 163 -14.33 7.34 6.04
N ALA A 164 -13.39 6.58 5.48
CA ALA A 164 -13.10 5.22 5.91
C ALA A 164 -12.07 5.15 7.04
N ARG A 165 -11.14 6.09 7.09
CA ARG A 165 -9.99 6.06 8.02
C ARG A 165 -9.95 7.23 8.99
N GLY A 166 -10.83 8.23 8.81
CA GLY A 166 -10.89 9.40 9.67
C GLY A 166 -9.70 10.35 9.52
N ARG A 167 -9.49 11.15 10.57
CA ARG A 167 -8.43 12.15 10.62
C ARG A 167 -7.05 11.55 10.78
N VAL A 168 -6.03 12.34 10.50
CA VAL A 168 -4.62 11.99 10.73
C VAL A 168 -4.40 11.55 12.18
N ARG A 169 -3.76 10.40 12.33
CA ARG A 169 -3.29 9.84 13.59
C ARG A 169 -1.92 9.22 13.38
N SER A 170 -0.95 9.70 14.13
CA SER A 170 0.44 9.25 14.09
C SER A 170 0.71 8.25 15.21
N ARG A 171 1.50 7.25 14.93
CA ARG A 171 2.00 6.31 15.91
C ARG A 171 3.11 6.97 16.72
N ASP A 172 3.22 6.63 17.98
CA ASP A 172 4.30 7.09 18.84
C ASP A 172 5.68 6.66 18.32
N LEU A 173 6.68 7.56 18.37
CA LEU A 173 8.00 7.31 17.82
C LEU A 173 8.75 6.21 18.58
N GLU A 174 8.68 6.19 19.91
CA GLU A 174 9.35 5.16 20.72
C GLU A 174 8.74 3.78 20.44
N SER A 175 7.41 3.72 20.24
CA SER A 175 6.71 2.51 19.83
C SER A 175 7.16 2.01 18.45
N ILE A 176 7.39 2.92 17.49
CA ILE A 176 7.91 2.58 16.15
C ILE A 176 9.32 1.99 16.27
N VAL A 177 10.22 2.67 16.99
CA VAL A 177 11.63 2.25 17.18
C VAL A 177 11.67 0.86 17.80
N LYS A 178 10.94 0.64 18.89
CA LYS A 178 10.86 -0.66 19.58
C LYS A 178 10.40 -1.79 18.67
N GLU A 179 9.38 -1.56 17.82
CA GLU A 179 8.91 -2.58 16.89
C GLU A 179 9.96 -2.87 15.81
N VAL A 180 10.68 -1.85 15.31
CA VAL A 180 11.77 -2.05 14.34
C VAL A 180 12.92 -2.83 14.93
N GLU A 181 13.32 -2.55 16.18
CA GLU A 181 14.34 -3.33 16.91
C GLU A 181 13.93 -4.80 17.06
N ASN A 182 12.65 -5.03 17.39
CA ASN A 182 12.10 -6.38 17.47
C ASN A 182 12.10 -7.09 16.10
N LEU A 183 11.73 -6.41 15.02
CA LEU A 183 11.79 -6.95 13.66
C LEU A 183 13.24 -7.27 13.26
N ALA A 184 14.19 -6.38 13.55
CA ALA A 184 15.62 -6.61 13.30
C ALA A 184 16.13 -7.85 14.03
N SER A 185 15.78 -8.01 15.32
CA SER A 185 16.16 -9.18 16.13
C SER A 185 15.55 -10.49 15.62
N ASN A 186 14.42 -10.42 14.92
CA ASN A 186 13.78 -11.56 14.24
C ASN A 186 14.29 -11.79 12.81
N GLY A 187 15.35 -11.07 12.36
CA GLY A 187 16.04 -11.31 11.10
C GLY A 187 15.48 -10.56 9.89
N TYR A 188 14.52 -9.66 10.07
CA TYR A 188 14.02 -8.84 8.96
C TYR A 188 15.08 -7.85 8.49
N LYS A 189 15.27 -7.77 7.17
CA LYS A 189 16.27 -6.93 6.53
C LYS A 189 15.71 -5.62 5.99
N GLU A 190 14.44 -5.62 5.59
CA GLU A 190 13.78 -4.43 5.04
C GLU A 190 12.51 -4.09 5.84
N VAL A 191 12.39 -2.81 6.23
CA VAL A 191 11.17 -2.24 6.82
C VAL A 191 10.54 -1.27 5.83
N VAL A 192 9.25 -1.45 5.56
CA VAL A 192 8.47 -0.56 4.71
C VAL A 192 7.56 0.30 5.57
N LEU A 193 7.93 1.57 5.75
CA LEU A 193 7.12 2.54 6.48
C LEU A 193 5.83 2.83 5.72
N THR A 194 4.72 2.42 6.29
CA THR A 194 3.42 2.51 5.62
C THR A 194 2.41 3.32 6.42
N GLY A 195 1.45 3.89 5.73
CA GLY A 195 0.35 4.65 6.29
C GLY A 195 -0.64 5.04 5.21
N ILE A 196 -1.69 5.70 5.61
CA ILE A 196 -2.67 6.27 4.69
C ILE A 196 -2.14 7.54 4.01
N HIS A 197 -1.39 8.34 4.77
CA HIS A 197 -0.72 9.53 4.26
C HIS A 197 0.54 9.84 5.09
N VAL A 198 1.59 9.06 4.89
CA VAL A 198 2.82 9.13 5.71
C VAL A 198 3.46 10.52 5.76
N ALA A 199 3.31 11.34 4.72
CA ALA A 199 3.75 12.74 4.69
C ALA A 199 3.02 13.64 5.72
N SER A 200 1.98 13.15 6.37
CA SER A 200 1.28 13.84 7.46
C SER A 200 1.67 13.32 8.85
N TYR A 201 2.63 12.41 8.94
CA TYR A 201 3.13 11.94 10.23
C TYR A 201 3.59 13.12 11.10
N GLY A 202 3.19 13.10 12.36
CA GLY A 202 3.51 14.12 13.36
C GLY A 202 2.54 15.30 13.44
N LYS A 203 1.70 15.54 12.42
CA LYS A 203 0.81 16.71 12.37
C LYS A 203 -0.25 16.78 13.47
N ASP A 204 -0.60 15.62 14.05
CA ASP A 204 -1.57 15.48 15.12
C ASP A 204 -0.93 15.40 16.52
N ILE A 205 0.40 15.25 16.57
CA ILE A 205 1.15 15.21 17.84
C ILE A 205 1.30 16.63 18.36
N LYS A 206 0.65 16.91 19.48
CA LYS A 206 0.71 18.23 20.11
C LYS A 206 2.06 18.44 20.79
N ASP A 207 2.47 19.68 20.82
CA ASP A 207 3.69 20.12 21.53
C ASP A 207 4.97 19.43 21.06
N SER A 208 4.97 18.94 19.80
CA SER A 208 6.10 18.26 19.17
C SER A 208 6.22 18.66 17.70
N ASP A 209 7.46 18.92 17.26
CA ASP A 209 7.80 19.17 15.85
C ASP A 209 8.25 17.89 15.11
N ILE A 210 8.02 16.71 15.70
CA ILE A 210 8.40 15.42 15.12
C ILE A 210 7.73 15.22 13.75
N LYS A 211 8.54 14.86 12.76
CA LYS A 211 8.12 14.61 11.37
C LYS A 211 8.57 13.22 10.92
N LEU A 212 8.13 12.81 9.73
CA LEU A 212 8.54 11.56 9.12
C LEU A 212 10.07 11.41 9.01
N LEU A 213 10.79 12.51 8.78
CA LEU A 213 12.25 12.50 8.70
C LEU A 213 12.90 12.05 10.01
N ASP A 214 12.33 12.42 11.16
CA ASP A 214 12.86 12.04 12.46
C ASP A 214 12.65 10.52 12.70
N VAL A 215 11.52 9.97 12.25
CA VAL A 215 11.28 8.52 12.25
C VAL A 215 12.35 7.81 11.41
N ILE A 216 12.61 8.30 10.19
CA ILE A 216 13.60 7.69 9.29
C ILE A 216 15.00 7.73 9.92
N LYS A 217 15.41 8.87 10.52
CA LYS A 217 16.69 9.02 11.20
C LYS A 217 16.86 7.99 12.32
N GLN A 218 15.87 7.87 13.20
CA GLN A 218 15.90 6.94 14.32
C GLN A 218 16.04 5.47 13.84
N ILE A 219 15.27 5.09 12.82
CA ILE A 219 15.32 3.72 12.28
C ILE A 219 16.63 3.45 11.53
N ASN A 220 17.22 4.47 10.89
CA ASN A 220 18.48 4.33 10.16
C ASN A 220 19.62 3.88 11.06
N ASP A 221 19.58 4.20 12.35
CA ASP A 221 20.62 3.84 13.32
C ASP A 221 20.46 2.42 13.90
N ILE A 222 19.32 1.75 13.65
CA ILE A 222 19.04 0.42 14.19
C ILE A 222 19.86 -0.63 13.44
N GLU A 223 20.67 -1.40 14.17
CA GLU A 223 21.43 -2.53 13.62
C GLU A 223 20.49 -3.67 13.18
N GLY A 224 20.88 -4.43 12.15
CA GLY A 224 20.12 -5.57 11.62
C GLY A 224 19.15 -5.20 10.52
N ILE A 225 18.62 -3.96 10.48
CA ILE A 225 17.88 -3.44 9.33
C ILE A 225 18.88 -2.92 8.29
N GLU A 226 18.74 -3.39 7.06
CA GLU A 226 19.59 -3.03 5.92
C GLU A 226 18.87 -2.09 4.94
N ARG A 227 17.52 -2.05 4.97
CA ARG A 227 16.71 -1.24 4.07
C ARG A 227 15.52 -0.59 4.76
N ILE A 228 15.33 0.68 4.48
CA ILE A 228 14.16 1.47 4.88
C ILE A 228 13.48 1.94 3.61
N ARG A 229 12.24 1.52 3.40
CA ARG A 229 11.45 1.91 2.24
C ARG A 229 10.24 2.72 2.66
N LEU A 230 9.92 3.76 1.89
CA LEU A 230 8.68 4.51 2.07
C LEU A 230 7.57 3.91 1.20
N SER A 231 6.36 3.85 1.73
CA SER A 231 5.16 3.63 0.92
C SER A 231 4.83 4.88 0.09
N SER A 232 3.63 4.95 -0.47
CA SER A 232 3.20 6.10 -1.28
C SER A 232 3.29 7.42 -0.50
N VAL A 233 3.91 8.42 -1.09
CA VAL A 233 4.11 9.75 -0.51
C VAL A 233 3.53 10.85 -1.39
N GLU A 234 3.06 11.90 -0.77
CA GLU A 234 2.65 13.10 -1.49
C GLU A 234 3.88 13.95 -1.85
N PRO A 235 3.94 14.54 -3.07
CA PRO A 235 5.11 15.28 -3.55
C PRO A 235 5.62 16.37 -2.60
N ILE A 236 4.73 17.03 -1.88
CA ILE A 236 5.07 18.11 -0.94
C ILE A 236 6.06 17.70 0.18
N LEU A 237 6.25 16.40 0.41
CA LEU A 237 7.24 15.91 1.37
C LEU A 237 8.68 16.22 0.94
N PHE A 238 8.94 16.25 -0.36
CA PHE A 238 10.30 16.30 -0.92
C PHE A 238 10.84 17.74 -1.01
N THR A 239 10.99 18.37 0.15
CA THR A 239 11.73 19.62 0.31
C THR A 239 13.23 19.40 0.10
N ASP A 240 14.00 20.47 -0.10
CA ASP A 240 15.46 20.37 -0.23
C ASP A 240 16.08 19.68 0.99
N GLU A 241 15.67 20.08 2.20
CA GLU A 241 16.09 19.46 3.47
C GLU A 241 15.82 17.94 3.50
N PHE A 242 14.60 17.53 3.10
CA PHE A 242 14.23 16.11 3.13
C PHE A 242 15.06 15.31 2.13
N VAL A 243 15.21 15.81 0.90
CA VAL A 243 15.97 15.13 -0.16
C VAL A 243 17.45 15.04 0.19
N GLU A 244 18.08 16.11 0.69
CA GLU A 244 19.45 16.13 1.17
C GLU A 244 19.65 15.08 2.28
N ALA A 245 18.78 15.06 3.29
CA ALA A 245 18.88 14.11 4.39
C ALA A 245 18.80 12.65 3.91
N VAL A 246 17.78 12.29 3.11
CA VAL A 246 17.60 10.89 2.68
C VAL A 246 18.64 10.45 1.65
N SER A 247 19.24 11.36 0.90
CA SER A 247 20.29 11.04 -0.08
C SER A 247 21.62 10.61 0.57
N THR A 248 21.83 10.93 1.85
CA THR A 248 23.03 10.58 2.63
C THR A 248 22.82 9.36 3.53
N MET A 249 21.62 8.79 3.58
CA MET A 249 21.29 7.64 4.42
C MET A 249 21.37 6.34 3.62
N ASP A 250 22.38 5.52 3.87
CA ASP A 250 22.68 4.30 3.11
C ASP A 250 21.55 3.26 3.15
N LYS A 251 20.74 3.22 4.22
CA LYS A 251 19.65 2.27 4.36
C LYS A 251 18.36 2.72 3.67
N VAL A 252 18.22 4.02 3.37
CA VAL A 252 17.00 4.53 2.71
C VAL A 252 17.02 4.13 1.24
N CYS A 253 16.04 3.31 0.87
CA CYS A 253 15.92 2.81 -0.50
C CYS A 253 15.71 3.94 -1.51
N PRO A 254 16.48 3.96 -2.63
CA PRO A 254 16.36 4.97 -3.68
C PRO A 254 15.13 4.71 -4.57
N HIS A 255 13.96 4.61 -3.93
CA HIS A 255 12.68 4.42 -4.60
C HIS A 255 11.60 5.25 -3.90
N TYR A 256 10.89 6.05 -4.66
CA TYR A 256 9.77 6.84 -4.15
C TYR A 256 8.54 6.68 -5.03
N HIS A 257 7.43 6.30 -4.41
CA HIS A 257 6.13 6.30 -5.06
C HIS A 257 5.47 7.67 -4.83
N LEU A 258 5.58 8.55 -5.82
CA LEU A 258 5.06 9.93 -5.78
C LEU A 258 3.66 9.97 -6.39
N SER A 259 2.63 10.22 -5.59
CA SER A 259 1.23 10.22 -6.04
C SER A 259 0.92 11.45 -6.91
N LEU A 260 1.04 11.32 -8.24
CA LEU A 260 0.74 12.38 -9.22
C LEU A 260 -0.75 12.56 -9.47
N GLN A 261 -1.44 11.48 -9.81
CA GLN A 261 -2.86 11.36 -10.15
C GLN A 261 -3.23 11.87 -11.55
N SER A 262 -2.69 12.98 -12.04
CA SER A 262 -2.89 13.52 -13.40
C SER A 262 -1.71 14.43 -13.78
N GLY A 263 -1.33 14.43 -15.06
CA GLY A 263 -0.33 15.35 -15.61
C GLY A 263 -0.94 16.62 -16.21
N CYS A 264 -2.16 17.01 -15.79
CA CYS A 264 -2.85 18.20 -16.24
C CYS A 264 -3.34 19.02 -15.04
N ASP A 265 -2.95 20.29 -14.95
CA ASP A 265 -3.24 21.16 -13.81
C ASP A 265 -4.73 21.42 -13.61
N GLU A 266 -5.50 21.53 -14.70
CA GLU A 266 -6.95 21.71 -14.65
C GLU A 266 -7.62 20.49 -13.99
N THR A 267 -7.16 19.28 -14.33
CA THR A 267 -7.64 18.04 -13.73
C THR A 267 -7.18 17.92 -12.26
N LEU A 268 -5.92 18.22 -11.95
CA LEU A 268 -5.39 18.25 -10.58
C LEU A 268 -6.20 19.20 -9.68
N LYS A 269 -6.55 20.37 -10.19
CA LYS A 269 -7.41 21.33 -9.47
C LYS A 269 -8.79 20.76 -9.17
N ARG A 270 -9.46 20.11 -10.15
CA ARG A 270 -10.74 19.42 -9.92
C ARG A 270 -10.62 18.27 -8.94
N MET A 271 -9.48 17.55 -8.93
CA MET A 271 -9.14 16.52 -7.95
C MET A 271 -8.85 17.07 -6.56
N LYS A 272 -8.75 18.40 -6.39
CA LYS A 272 -8.31 19.10 -5.17
C LYS A 272 -6.89 18.69 -4.74
N ARG A 273 -5.98 18.49 -5.71
CA ARG A 273 -4.56 18.34 -5.43
C ARG A 273 -3.94 19.72 -5.15
N ARG A 274 -2.85 19.72 -4.36
CA ARG A 274 -2.24 20.95 -3.83
C ARG A 274 -0.86 21.21 -4.42
N TYR A 275 -0.62 20.73 -5.61
CA TYR A 275 0.59 20.93 -6.40
C TYR A 275 0.22 21.03 -7.89
N THR A 276 1.12 21.62 -8.65
CA THR A 276 1.07 21.72 -10.11
C THR A 276 1.96 20.66 -10.76
N THR A 277 1.82 20.47 -12.07
CA THR A 277 2.70 19.64 -12.87
C THR A 277 4.14 20.15 -12.86
N GLU A 278 4.34 21.47 -12.87
CA GLU A 278 5.66 22.11 -12.77
C GLU A 278 6.34 21.82 -11.44
N GLU A 279 5.63 21.98 -10.32
CA GLU A 279 6.14 21.64 -8.98
C GLU A 279 6.48 20.16 -8.87
N TYR A 280 5.65 19.28 -9.43
CA TYR A 280 5.92 17.85 -9.45
C TYR A 280 7.19 17.53 -10.25
N LYS A 281 7.35 18.12 -11.45
CA LYS A 281 8.56 17.94 -12.28
C LYS A 281 9.80 18.42 -11.54
N ALA A 282 9.76 19.58 -10.91
CA ALA A 282 10.87 20.11 -10.11
C ALA A 282 11.30 19.16 -8.99
N ILE A 283 10.35 18.48 -8.33
CA ILE A 283 10.64 17.46 -7.32
C ILE A 283 11.31 16.22 -7.95
N VAL A 284 10.82 15.75 -9.09
CA VAL A 284 11.43 14.62 -9.83
C VAL A 284 12.87 14.95 -10.22
N ASP A 285 13.12 16.15 -10.76
CA ASP A 285 14.44 16.61 -11.17
C ASP A 285 15.38 16.72 -9.96
N ARG A 286 14.92 17.24 -8.84
CA ARG A 286 15.67 17.33 -7.57
C ARG A 286 16.08 15.95 -7.08
N LEU A 287 15.15 15.00 -7.05
CA LEU A 287 15.43 13.62 -6.61
C LEU A 287 16.46 12.94 -7.51
N ARG A 288 16.36 13.11 -8.84
CA ARG A 288 17.32 12.55 -9.77
C ARG A 288 18.71 13.17 -9.68
N ALA A 289 18.78 14.47 -9.37
CA ALA A 289 20.04 15.16 -9.15
C ALA A 289 20.74 14.68 -7.87
N ALA A 290 19.99 14.47 -6.78
CA ALA A 290 20.53 14.04 -5.50
C ALA A 290 20.81 12.52 -5.46
N ILE A 291 20.01 11.72 -6.13
CA ILE A 291 20.04 10.24 -6.09
C ILE A 291 19.99 9.69 -7.51
N PRO A 292 21.14 9.55 -8.21
CA PRO A 292 21.19 9.16 -9.63
C PRO A 292 20.57 7.79 -9.95
N SER A 293 20.50 6.88 -8.98
CA SER A 293 19.89 5.55 -9.12
C SER A 293 18.40 5.51 -8.77
N VAL A 294 17.79 6.65 -8.46
CA VAL A 294 16.41 6.71 -7.98
C VAL A 294 15.42 6.17 -9.00
N SER A 295 14.54 5.31 -8.53
CA SER A 295 13.32 4.90 -9.23
C SER A 295 12.14 5.70 -8.69
N ILE A 296 11.38 6.31 -9.60
CA ILE A 296 10.18 7.07 -9.24
C ILE A 296 8.99 6.40 -9.89
N THR A 297 8.03 6.01 -9.06
CA THR A 297 6.77 5.40 -9.50
C THR A 297 5.58 6.27 -9.10
N THR A 298 4.43 6.08 -9.75
CA THR A 298 3.25 6.91 -9.47
C THR A 298 1.93 6.19 -9.72
N ASP A 299 0.84 6.79 -9.22
CA ASP A 299 -0.53 6.48 -9.62
C ASP A 299 -1.04 7.56 -10.59
N VAL A 300 -1.78 7.12 -11.63
CA VAL A 300 -2.48 8.01 -12.57
C VAL A 300 -3.93 7.55 -12.72
N ILE A 301 -4.86 8.49 -12.63
CA ILE A 301 -6.30 8.26 -12.83
C ILE A 301 -6.70 8.84 -14.19
N VAL A 302 -7.23 8.00 -15.07
CA VAL A 302 -7.78 8.41 -16.37
C VAL A 302 -9.31 8.48 -16.32
N GLY A 303 -9.88 9.41 -17.09
CA GLY A 303 -11.33 9.59 -17.19
C GLY A 303 -11.93 10.16 -15.92
N PHE A 304 -11.24 11.06 -15.26
CA PHE A 304 -11.80 11.86 -14.16
C PHE A 304 -12.92 12.74 -14.70
N PRO A 305 -14.00 13.05 -13.92
CA PRO A 305 -15.09 13.89 -14.38
C PRO A 305 -14.63 15.22 -14.98
N GLY A 306 -15.08 15.51 -16.19
CA GLY A 306 -14.70 16.69 -16.95
C GLY A 306 -13.33 16.62 -17.63
N GLU A 307 -12.60 15.50 -17.57
CA GLU A 307 -11.34 15.33 -18.31
C GLU A 307 -11.62 15.28 -19.81
N THR A 308 -11.18 16.32 -20.54
CA THR A 308 -11.30 16.40 -22.01
C THR A 308 -10.18 15.61 -22.71
N ASN A 309 -10.24 15.51 -24.04
CA ASN A 309 -9.14 14.89 -24.79
C ASN A 309 -7.85 15.72 -24.69
N GLU A 310 -7.98 17.04 -24.76
CA GLU A 310 -6.85 17.96 -24.62
C GLU A 310 -6.18 17.86 -23.25
N GLU A 311 -6.94 17.66 -22.18
CA GLU A 311 -6.41 17.46 -20.84
C GLU A 311 -5.73 16.09 -20.70
N PHE A 312 -6.29 15.06 -21.32
CA PHE A 312 -5.63 13.75 -21.37
C PHE A 312 -4.34 13.80 -22.20
N ASP A 313 -4.32 14.50 -23.35
CA ASP A 313 -3.14 14.67 -24.17
C ASP A 313 -2.03 15.42 -23.41
N LYS A 314 -2.39 16.47 -22.64
CA LYS A 314 -1.44 17.13 -21.71
C LYS A 314 -0.87 16.14 -20.68
N THR A 315 -1.70 15.29 -20.10
CA THR A 315 -1.27 14.26 -19.14
C THR A 315 -0.32 13.25 -19.81
N TYR A 316 -0.63 12.80 -21.01
CA TYR A 316 0.21 11.87 -21.78
C TYR A 316 1.59 12.47 -22.08
N GLU A 317 1.64 13.68 -22.64
CA GLU A 317 2.91 14.36 -22.99
C GLU A 317 3.73 14.67 -21.74
N PHE A 318 3.11 15.09 -20.64
CA PHE A 318 3.79 15.29 -19.36
C PHE A 318 4.44 14.00 -18.85
N LEU A 319 3.71 12.88 -18.84
CA LEU A 319 4.22 11.57 -18.38
C LEU A 319 5.32 11.03 -19.30
N LYS A 320 5.23 11.31 -20.59
CA LYS A 320 6.27 10.97 -21.57
C LYS A 320 7.56 11.77 -21.35
N ASP A 321 7.43 13.07 -21.02
CA ASP A 321 8.58 13.97 -20.77
C ASP A 321 9.32 13.60 -19.48
N ILE A 322 8.58 13.30 -18.39
CA ILE A 322 9.21 13.04 -17.09
C ILE A 322 9.75 11.61 -16.93
N GLU A 323 9.45 10.68 -17.84
CA GLU A 323 9.97 9.30 -17.88
C GLU A 323 10.01 8.62 -16.50
N LEU A 324 8.86 8.48 -15.82
CA LEU A 324 8.79 7.76 -14.55
C LEU A 324 9.03 6.26 -14.76
N THR A 325 9.66 5.61 -13.80
CA THR A 325 10.04 4.19 -13.91
C THR A 325 8.84 3.27 -14.07
N HIS A 326 7.76 3.55 -13.33
CA HIS A 326 6.53 2.77 -13.43
C HIS A 326 5.30 3.61 -13.04
N MET A 327 4.16 3.34 -13.68
CA MET A 327 2.88 4.01 -13.43
C MET A 327 1.77 2.97 -13.21
N HIS A 328 1.06 3.10 -12.11
CA HIS A 328 -0.19 2.38 -11.90
C HIS A 328 -1.34 3.20 -12.50
N VAL A 329 -1.93 2.71 -13.59
CA VAL A 329 -2.99 3.40 -14.30
C VAL A 329 -4.35 2.91 -13.82
N PHE A 330 -5.17 3.83 -13.30
CA PHE A 330 -6.49 3.55 -12.80
C PHE A 330 -7.56 4.26 -13.65
N LYS A 331 -8.61 3.52 -14.04
CA LYS A 331 -9.83 4.13 -14.56
C LYS A 331 -10.60 4.74 -13.40
N TYR A 332 -11.00 6.00 -13.50
CA TYR A 332 -11.80 6.63 -12.45
C TYR A 332 -13.03 5.78 -12.10
N SER A 333 -13.19 5.48 -10.82
CA SER A 333 -14.30 4.70 -10.27
C SER A 333 -15.05 5.57 -9.25
N PRO A 334 -16.30 6.00 -9.54
CA PRO A 334 -17.06 6.86 -8.63
C PRO A 334 -17.32 6.16 -7.29
N ARG A 335 -17.11 6.89 -6.19
CA ARG A 335 -17.36 6.38 -4.83
C ARG A 335 -18.47 7.19 -4.20
N LYS A 336 -19.56 6.52 -3.78
CA LYS A 336 -20.71 7.17 -3.11
C LYS A 336 -20.21 7.97 -1.91
N GLY A 337 -20.66 9.21 -1.79
CA GLY A 337 -20.25 10.12 -0.72
C GLY A 337 -19.03 10.99 -1.04
N THR A 338 -18.35 10.77 -2.18
CA THR A 338 -17.27 11.65 -2.62
C THR A 338 -17.79 12.73 -3.56
N PRO A 339 -17.23 13.96 -3.55
CA PRO A 339 -17.64 15.03 -4.45
C PRO A 339 -17.58 14.64 -5.93
N ALA A 340 -16.54 13.94 -6.37
CA ALA A 340 -16.36 13.56 -7.77
C ALA A 340 -17.45 12.59 -8.29
N ALA A 341 -18.09 11.84 -7.40
CA ALA A 341 -19.18 10.92 -7.81
C ALA A 341 -20.42 11.64 -8.35
N THR A 342 -20.61 12.91 -7.97
CA THR A 342 -21.76 13.74 -8.36
C THR A 342 -21.38 14.89 -9.31
N MET A 343 -20.11 14.97 -9.72
CA MET A 343 -19.69 15.93 -10.74
C MET A 343 -20.34 15.63 -12.09
N GLU A 344 -20.65 16.67 -12.82
CA GLU A 344 -21.10 16.57 -14.21
C GLU A 344 -19.98 16.09 -15.14
N ASN A 345 -20.31 15.79 -16.38
CA ASN A 345 -19.37 15.37 -17.42
C ASN A 345 -18.55 14.11 -17.04
N GLN A 346 -19.25 13.10 -16.51
CA GLN A 346 -18.64 11.79 -16.28
C GLN A 346 -18.15 11.21 -17.62
N VAL A 347 -16.89 10.81 -17.67
CA VAL A 347 -16.28 10.20 -18.86
C VAL A 347 -16.83 8.79 -19.04
N ASP A 348 -17.15 8.41 -20.26
CA ASP A 348 -17.69 7.08 -20.56
C ASP A 348 -16.65 5.95 -20.39
N PRO A 349 -17.09 4.70 -20.18
CA PRO A 349 -16.20 3.57 -19.95
C PRO A 349 -15.25 3.24 -21.12
N SER A 350 -15.67 3.47 -22.37
CA SER A 350 -14.83 3.22 -23.56
C SER A 350 -13.67 4.19 -23.61
N THR A 351 -13.93 5.50 -23.45
CA THR A 351 -12.89 6.53 -23.39
C THR A 351 -11.90 6.28 -22.25
N LYS A 352 -12.38 5.87 -21.07
CA LYS A 352 -11.50 5.46 -19.96
C LYS A 352 -10.61 4.27 -20.33
N HIS A 353 -11.16 3.31 -21.09
CA HIS A 353 -10.39 2.15 -21.54
C HIS A 353 -9.27 2.57 -22.48
N ASP A 354 -9.60 3.34 -23.54
CA ASP A 354 -8.65 3.76 -24.54
C ASP A 354 -7.52 4.60 -23.95
N ARG A 355 -7.86 5.51 -23.03
CA ARG A 355 -6.85 6.30 -22.29
C ARG A 355 -5.96 5.43 -21.42
N SER A 356 -6.54 4.43 -20.75
CA SER A 356 -5.79 3.49 -19.92
C SER A 356 -4.79 2.68 -20.75
N GLU A 357 -5.21 2.15 -21.92
CA GLU A 357 -4.34 1.36 -22.78
C GLU A 357 -3.15 2.19 -23.30
N LYS A 358 -3.40 3.44 -23.71
CA LYS A 358 -2.31 4.36 -24.14
C LYS A 358 -1.27 4.59 -23.04
N LEU A 359 -1.71 4.79 -21.78
CA LEU A 359 -0.77 4.99 -20.68
C LEU A 359 -0.08 3.70 -20.25
N LEU A 360 -0.73 2.54 -20.38
CA LEU A 360 -0.08 1.25 -20.12
C LEU A 360 1.04 0.99 -21.14
N GLN A 361 0.83 1.30 -22.41
CA GLN A 361 1.89 1.21 -23.43
C GLN A 361 3.05 2.16 -23.09
N LEU A 362 2.80 3.42 -22.74
CA LEU A 362 3.83 4.37 -22.32
C LEU A 362 4.59 3.87 -21.07
N ASN A 363 3.87 3.21 -20.14
CA ASN A 363 4.47 2.62 -18.96
C ASN A 363 5.49 1.52 -19.32
N GLU A 364 5.17 0.64 -20.27
CA GLU A 364 6.10 -0.38 -20.76
C GLU A 364 7.34 0.24 -21.41
N GLU A 365 7.15 1.27 -22.25
CA GLU A 365 8.26 2.02 -22.88
C GLU A 365 9.18 2.64 -21.81
N ASN A 366 8.62 3.27 -20.79
CA ASN A 366 9.38 3.92 -19.72
C ASN A 366 10.13 2.90 -18.86
N PHE A 367 9.49 1.77 -18.51
CA PHE A 367 10.15 0.69 -17.79
C PHE A 367 11.34 0.13 -18.58
N ASN A 368 11.15 -0.11 -19.88
CA ASN A 368 12.23 -0.58 -20.76
C ASN A 368 13.40 0.42 -20.82
N LYS A 369 13.13 1.71 -20.97
CA LYS A 369 14.17 2.75 -20.92
C LYS A 369 14.93 2.76 -19.60
N PHE A 370 14.21 2.63 -18.47
CA PHE A 370 14.84 2.57 -17.15
C PHE A 370 15.67 1.30 -16.99
N GLY A 371 15.15 0.14 -17.39
CA GLY A 371 15.84 -1.14 -17.35
C GLY A 371 17.12 -1.15 -18.18
N GLN A 372 17.11 -0.53 -19.38
CA GLN A 372 18.31 -0.39 -20.22
C GLN A 372 19.45 0.37 -19.48
N LYS A 373 19.12 1.35 -18.64
CA LYS A 373 20.11 2.07 -17.83
C LYS A 373 20.73 1.20 -16.73
N MET A 374 20.09 0.06 -16.40
CA MET A 374 20.55 -0.89 -15.38
C MET A 374 21.38 -2.05 -15.95
N LEU A 375 21.39 -2.25 -17.27
CA LEU A 375 22.15 -3.33 -17.90
C LEU A 375 23.63 -3.28 -17.54
N ASP A 376 24.21 -4.46 -17.33
CA ASP A 376 25.60 -4.71 -16.94
C ASP A 376 26.04 -4.09 -15.60
N LYS A 377 25.14 -3.43 -14.86
CA LYS A 377 25.37 -2.93 -13.50
C LYS A 377 25.02 -3.97 -12.45
N GLU A 378 25.59 -3.81 -11.27
CA GLU A 378 25.36 -4.64 -10.12
C GLU A 378 24.42 -3.95 -9.14
N PHE A 379 23.46 -4.74 -8.59
CA PHE A 379 22.49 -4.29 -7.59
C PHE A 379 22.40 -5.33 -6.48
N ASN A 380 22.14 -4.88 -5.25
CA ASN A 380 21.77 -5.78 -4.18
C ASN A 380 20.27 -6.12 -4.36
N VAL A 381 19.94 -7.39 -4.42
CA VAL A 381 18.57 -7.88 -4.62
C VAL A 381 18.15 -8.65 -3.37
N LEU A 382 17.05 -8.25 -2.75
CA LEU A 382 16.39 -9.01 -1.69
C LEU A 382 15.45 -10.02 -2.34
N PHE A 383 15.80 -11.30 -2.25
CA PHE A 383 15.00 -12.40 -2.80
C PHE A 383 13.86 -12.76 -1.88
N GLU A 384 12.63 -12.87 -2.44
CA GLU A 384 11.41 -13.04 -1.67
C GLU A 384 10.79 -14.42 -1.83
N GLN A 385 10.82 -14.95 -3.04
CA GLN A 385 10.15 -16.23 -3.33
C GLN A 385 10.75 -16.97 -4.53
N LYS A 386 10.56 -18.25 -4.53
CA LYS A 386 10.79 -19.13 -5.67
C LYS A 386 9.58 -19.06 -6.63
N VAL A 387 9.82 -18.75 -7.91
CA VAL A 387 8.76 -18.54 -8.92
C VAL A 387 8.76 -19.60 -10.03
N GLY A 388 9.66 -20.57 -9.97
CA GLY A 388 9.77 -21.67 -10.93
C GLY A 388 10.87 -22.65 -10.53
N ASP A 389 11.14 -23.65 -11.39
CA ASP A 389 12.27 -24.54 -11.18
C ASP A 389 13.55 -23.73 -11.23
N ASN A 390 14.26 -23.67 -10.08
CA ASN A 390 15.50 -22.91 -9.89
C ASN A 390 15.42 -21.39 -10.19
N LYS A 391 14.22 -20.79 -10.28
CA LYS A 391 14.04 -19.35 -10.48
C LYS A 391 13.58 -18.65 -9.22
N TYR A 392 14.27 -17.58 -8.86
CA TYR A 392 13.98 -16.78 -7.69
C TYR A 392 13.69 -15.34 -8.08
N GLU A 393 12.62 -14.78 -7.50
CA GLU A 393 12.22 -13.39 -7.67
C GLU A 393 12.65 -12.57 -6.47
N GLY A 394 13.24 -11.40 -6.73
CA GLY A 394 13.59 -10.44 -5.70
C GLY A 394 13.46 -9.01 -6.18
N LEU A 395 13.73 -8.07 -5.28
CA LEU A 395 13.65 -6.63 -5.54
C LEU A 395 15.00 -5.96 -5.26
N THR A 396 15.42 -5.13 -6.19
CA THR A 396 16.55 -4.22 -5.99
C THR A 396 16.23 -3.16 -4.94
N GLU A 397 17.25 -2.44 -4.45
CA GLU A 397 17.04 -1.29 -3.57
C GLU A 397 16.15 -0.22 -4.21
N ASN A 398 16.25 -0.01 -5.52
CA ASN A 398 15.38 0.92 -6.26
C ASN A 398 14.06 0.29 -6.76
N TYR A 399 13.64 -0.82 -6.15
CA TYR A 399 12.32 -1.45 -6.30
C TYR A 399 12.02 -2.03 -7.69
N VAL A 400 13.03 -2.46 -8.41
CA VAL A 400 12.87 -3.16 -9.68
C VAL A 400 12.89 -4.66 -9.44
N LYS A 401 11.93 -5.37 -10.02
CA LYS A 401 11.85 -6.82 -9.95
C LYS A 401 12.99 -7.45 -10.76
N VAL A 402 13.67 -8.42 -10.14
CA VAL A 402 14.74 -9.20 -10.78
C VAL A 402 14.46 -10.67 -10.61
N ILE A 403 14.66 -11.44 -11.68
CA ILE A 403 14.63 -12.91 -11.64
C ILE A 403 16.04 -13.43 -11.93
N VAL A 404 16.48 -14.37 -11.10
CA VAL A 404 17.75 -15.09 -11.29
C VAL A 404 17.53 -16.59 -11.22
N GLU A 405 18.43 -17.37 -11.81
CA GLU A 405 18.50 -18.82 -11.66
C GLU A 405 19.54 -19.18 -10.58
N SER A 406 19.18 -20.10 -9.68
CA SER A 406 20.06 -20.61 -8.62
C SER A 406 19.69 -22.05 -8.28
N ASP A 407 20.70 -22.91 -8.14
CA ASP A 407 20.55 -24.28 -7.66
C ASP A 407 20.37 -24.35 -6.12
N ASN A 408 20.75 -23.28 -5.41
CA ASN A 408 20.55 -23.16 -3.97
C ASN A 408 19.32 -22.33 -3.66
N ASP A 409 18.71 -22.58 -2.48
CA ASP A 409 17.66 -21.67 -1.98
C ASP A 409 18.28 -20.36 -1.53
N ILE A 410 17.90 -19.30 -2.20
CA ILE A 410 18.34 -17.92 -1.93
C ILE A 410 17.22 -17.04 -1.39
N SER A 411 16.09 -17.61 -1.02
CA SER A 411 14.99 -16.88 -0.39
C SER A 411 15.47 -16.18 0.88
N GLU A 412 14.90 -15.02 1.16
CA GLU A 412 15.21 -14.19 2.34
C GLU A 412 16.64 -13.63 2.41
N GLN A 413 17.42 -13.73 1.33
CA GLN A 413 18.79 -13.23 1.27
C GLN A 413 18.87 -11.96 0.42
N ILE A 414 19.79 -11.06 0.83
CA ILE A 414 20.22 -9.94 -0.01
C ILE A 414 21.51 -10.37 -0.70
N LEU A 415 21.45 -10.52 -2.03
CA LEU A 415 22.60 -10.95 -2.81
C LEU A 415 22.87 -9.96 -3.94
N LYS A 416 24.14 -9.87 -4.33
CA LYS A 416 24.57 -9.02 -5.44
C LYS A 416 24.27 -9.70 -6.78
N VAL A 417 23.59 -8.98 -7.66
CA VAL A 417 23.15 -9.46 -8.97
C VAL A 417 23.62 -8.48 -10.05
N LYS A 418 24.23 -9.02 -11.09
CA LYS A 418 24.53 -8.28 -12.32
C LYS A 418 23.38 -8.44 -13.30
N ILE A 419 22.78 -7.32 -13.73
CA ILE A 419 21.65 -7.32 -14.67
C ILE A 419 22.14 -7.69 -16.07
N LYS A 420 21.41 -8.59 -16.75
CA LYS A 420 21.78 -9.13 -18.07
C LYS A 420 20.75 -8.85 -19.16
N ASP A 421 19.49 -8.78 -18.81
CA ASP A 421 18.43 -8.58 -19.78
C ASP A 421 17.25 -7.81 -19.20
N VAL A 422 16.47 -7.15 -20.07
CA VAL A 422 15.26 -6.39 -19.71
C VAL A 422 14.07 -7.08 -20.33
N LYS A 423 13.11 -7.46 -19.51
CA LYS A 423 11.80 -8.00 -19.92
C LYS A 423 10.71 -6.95 -19.66
N ASN A 424 9.51 -7.22 -20.12
CA ASN A 424 8.40 -6.24 -20.04
C ASN A 424 8.09 -5.74 -18.63
N GLU A 425 8.26 -6.59 -17.59
CA GLU A 425 7.88 -6.26 -16.20
C GLU A 425 8.97 -6.57 -15.18
N PHE A 426 10.11 -7.12 -15.60
CA PHE A 426 11.21 -7.50 -14.73
C PHE A 426 12.55 -7.51 -15.47
N LEU A 427 13.62 -7.60 -14.72
CA LEU A 427 14.96 -7.78 -15.24
C LEU A 427 15.44 -9.22 -15.00
N GLU A 428 16.28 -9.72 -15.86
CA GLU A 428 17.01 -10.97 -15.64
C GLU A 428 18.45 -10.66 -15.25
N GLY A 429 18.99 -11.40 -14.31
CA GLY A 429 20.34 -11.21 -13.81
C GLY A 429 21.04 -12.51 -13.45
N ILE A 430 22.31 -12.38 -13.11
CA ILE A 430 23.14 -13.47 -12.59
C ILE A 430 23.73 -13.07 -11.24
N LEU A 431 23.85 -14.03 -10.32
CA LEU A 431 24.57 -13.84 -9.07
C LEU A 431 26.04 -13.54 -9.33
N VAL A 432 26.64 -12.64 -8.52
CA VAL A 432 28.03 -12.21 -8.63
C VAL A 432 28.84 -12.74 -7.46
#